data_1f4e6f6a843fe6b4ed677be28cd7045c
#
_entry.id   1f4e6f6a843fe6b4ed677be28cd7045c
#
_cell.length_a   1.000
_cell.length_b   1.000
_cell.length_c   1.000
_cell.angle_alpha   90.00
_cell.angle_beta   90.00
_cell.angle_gamma   90.00
#
_symmetry.space_group_name_H-M   'P 1'
#
loop_
_entity.id
_entity.type
_entity.pdbx_description
1 polymer ?
#
loop_
_entity_poly.entity_id
_entity_poly.type
_entity_poly.pdbx_seq_one_letter_code
_entity_poly.pdbx_strand_id
1 'polypeptide(L)'
;MSKSSKKTVQRLKRLEGEITQHLTTGLIPFWHARARDAKHGGYLTCFNEQGEAQPMKEKYVNTQARLVWWFSNLCRQQPKVKGSAALARGGAEFMLKHFWDPQHGGWYWQAKPNGGKSDMGKIVYGESFAIYAMAEYTLGTGDKRGVEHASRTFDLLQKFAADTRHGGYYENLCRDWSPEEPGFSGGDRKGLDTHMHLMESFTTLYEASRLPLHRRKLMEVLDLICAHMIDTKRGCGLNQFDLAWNPIPAIAVKRTWNAERFGERPAQPTETTSYGHNLELVWLMHRALAIAEADPKPYEPLLRKLVDNALKYGVDWKYGGIYRDGLRKGGALVLEKEFWQHSEALVGFLDAYEAFHDPCCLDAFECLWDFINKHMI
;
A
#
# COMPACT_ATOMS: atom_id res chain seq x y z
N MET A 1 -17.84 30.46 16.94
CA MET A 1 -17.48 29.84 15.64
C MET A 1 -17.93 30.76 14.51
N SER A 2 -17.03 31.07 13.57
CA SER A 2 -17.36 31.88 12.39
C SER A 2 -18.34 31.14 11.45
N LYS A 3 -19.03 31.86 10.56
CA LYS A 3 -19.92 31.22 9.54
C LYS A 3 -19.14 30.21 8.67
N SER A 4 -17.87 30.50 8.35
CA SER A 4 -16.98 29.59 7.60
C SER A 4 -16.73 28.29 8.37
N SER A 5 -16.41 28.37 9.66
CA SER A 5 -16.18 27.19 10.53
C SER A 5 -17.43 26.31 10.65
N LYS A 6 -18.63 26.90 10.74
CA LYS A 6 -19.89 26.13 10.79
C LYS A 6 -20.15 25.37 9.47
N LYS A 7 -19.86 26.01 8.33
CA LYS A 7 -20.00 25.38 6.99
C LYS A 7 -19.06 24.20 6.83
N THR A 8 -17.80 24.36 7.25
CA THR A 8 -16.79 23.27 7.20
C THR A 8 -17.19 22.08 8.07
N VAL A 9 -17.66 22.32 9.31
CA VAL A 9 -18.12 21.24 10.20
C VAL A 9 -19.31 20.49 9.60
N GLN A 10 -20.26 21.20 8.99
CA GLN A 10 -21.42 20.57 8.35
C GLN A 10 -20.99 19.72 7.14
N ARG A 11 -20.02 20.19 6.36
CA ARG A 11 -19.44 19.48 5.22
C ARG A 11 -18.75 18.20 5.66
N LEU A 12 -17.89 18.24 6.68
CA LEU A 12 -17.22 17.07 7.24
C LEU A 12 -18.20 16.02 7.76
N LYS A 13 -19.26 16.44 8.49
CA LYS A 13 -20.29 15.53 8.97
C LYS A 13 -21.08 14.85 7.85
N ARG A 14 -21.36 15.54 6.74
CA ARG A 14 -21.98 14.93 5.56
C ARG A 14 -21.09 13.85 4.97
N LEU A 15 -19.83 14.17 4.70
CA LEU A 15 -18.84 13.26 4.12
C LEU A 15 -18.61 12.03 5.03
N GLU A 16 -18.46 12.24 6.34
CA GLU A 16 -18.37 11.16 7.33
C GLU A 16 -19.59 10.23 7.26
N GLY A 17 -20.80 10.81 7.19
CA GLY A 17 -22.04 10.03 7.09
C GLY A 17 -22.09 9.18 5.82
N GLU A 18 -21.78 9.75 4.67
CA GLU A 18 -21.80 9.07 3.37
C GLU A 18 -20.76 7.94 3.33
N ILE A 19 -19.53 8.19 3.76
CA ILE A 19 -18.44 7.20 3.79
C ILE A 19 -18.75 6.08 4.79
N THR A 20 -19.26 6.43 5.98
CA THR A 20 -19.67 5.44 6.98
C THR A 20 -20.79 4.56 6.46
N GLN A 21 -21.77 5.13 5.77
CA GLN A 21 -22.84 4.39 5.13
C GLN A 21 -22.27 3.40 4.09
N HIS A 22 -21.43 3.87 3.16
CA HIS A 22 -20.81 3.02 2.15
C HIS A 22 -19.99 1.87 2.79
N LEU A 23 -19.19 2.17 3.82
CA LEU A 23 -18.43 1.17 4.56
C LEU A 23 -19.33 0.11 5.20
N THR A 24 -20.37 0.55 5.90
CA THR A 24 -21.19 -0.34 6.74
C THR A 24 -22.28 -1.09 5.97
N THR A 25 -22.80 -0.54 4.89
CA THR A 25 -23.86 -1.16 4.08
C THR A 25 -23.35 -1.79 2.77
N GLY A 26 -22.17 -1.38 2.29
CA GLY A 26 -21.54 -1.88 1.07
C GLY A 26 -20.36 -2.78 1.36
N LEU A 27 -19.21 -2.20 1.70
CA LEU A 27 -17.91 -2.90 1.75
C LEU A 27 -17.86 -4.03 2.79
N ILE A 28 -18.26 -3.75 4.03
CA ILE A 28 -18.22 -4.76 5.09
C ILE A 28 -19.12 -5.96 4.76
N PRO A 29 -20.39 -5.80 4.42
CA PRO A 29 -21.26 -6.92 4.06
C PRO A 29 -20.76 -7.69 2.83
N PHE A 30 -20.26 -7.00 1.81
CA PHE A 30 -19.73 -7.63 0.61
C PHE A 30 -18.58 -8.60 0.94
N TRP A 31 -17.55 -8.11 1.62
CA TRP A 31 -16.37 -8.92 1.92
C TRP A 31 -16.65 -10.03 2.96
N HIS A 32 -17.51 -9.77 3.95
CA HIS A 32 -17.91 -10.80 4.92
C HIS A 32 -18.64 -11.96 4.27
N ALA A 33 -19.51 -11.68 3.30
CA ALA A 33 -20.29 -12.71 2.62
C ALA A 33 -19.48 -13.47 1.55
N ARG A 34 -18.50 -12.83 0.91
CA ARG A 34 -17.90 -13.34 -0.33
C ARG A 34 -16.41 -13.66 -0.27
N ALA A 35 -15.66 -13.08 0.67
CA ALA A 35 -14.21 -13.23 0.67
C ALA A 35 -13.74 -14.68 0.90
N ARG A 36 -14.43 -15.45 1.75
CA ARG A 36 -13.98 -16.80 2.12
C ARG A 36 -14.07 -17.77 0.94
N ASP A 37 -12.96 -18.39 0.58
CA ASP A 37 -12.96 -19.58 -0.28
C ASP A 37 -13.34 -20.81 0.53
N ALA A 38 -14.62 -21.18 0.48
CA ALA A 38 -15.15 -22.30 1.23
C ALA A 38 -14.61 -23.67 0.75
N LYS A 39 -14.14 -23.74 -0.52
CA LYS A 39 -13.65 -24.98 -1.12
C LYS A 39 -12.20 -25.26 -0.79
N HIS A 40 -11.36 -24.23 -0.81
CA HIS A 40 -9.91 -24.41 -0.75
C HIS A 40 -9.25 -23.68 0.43
N GLY A 41 -9.98 -22.82 1.14
CA GLY A 41 -9.44 -21.96 2.18
C GLY A 41 -8.78 -20.70 1.64
N GLY A 42 -8.40 -19.79 2.54
CA GLY A 42 -7.99 -18.42 2.16
C GLY A 42 -9.14 -17.62 1.56
N TYR A 43 -8.82 -16.72 0.64
CA TYR A 43 -9.80 -15.79 0.12
C TYR A 43 -9.95 -15.85 -1.39
N LEU A 44 -11.16 -15.56 -1.85
CA LEU A 44 -11.51 -15.20 -3.22
C LEU A 44 -11.24 -13.71 -3.40
N THR A 45 -10.58 -13.33 -4.48
CA THR A 45 -10.16 -11.94 -4.76
C THR A 45 -10.52 -11.47 -6.17
N CYS A 46 -11.18 -12.32 -6.95
CA CYS A 46 -11.62 -12.01 -8.30
C CYS A 46 -13.14 -12.10 -8.38
N PHE A 47 -13.79 -10.97 -8.69
CA PHE A 47 -15.24 -10.83 -8.81
C PHE A 47 -15.56 -10.03 -10.07
N ASN A 48 -16.71 -10.32 -10.70
CA ASN A 48 -17.24 -9.48 -11.77
C ASN A 48 -17.97 -8.24 -11.19
N GLU A 49 -18.48 -7.39 -12.06
CA GLU A 49 -19.22 -6.17 -11.69
C GLU A 49 -20.47 -6.44 -10.87
N GLN A 50 -21.06 -7.63 -10.99
CA GLN A 50 -22.22 -8.08 -10.20
C GLN A 50 -21.81 -8.66 -8.83
N GLY A 51 -20.52 -8.69 -8.50
CA GLY A 51 -19.98 -9.25 -7.26
C GLY A 51 -20.01 -10.78 -7.22
N GLU A 52 -20.07 -11.45 -8.37
CA GLU A 52 -19.98 -12.91 -8.47
C GLU A 52 -18.53 -13.34 -8.59
N ALA A 53 -18.15 -14.36 -7.81
CA ALA A 53 -16.78 -14.88 -7.81
C ALA A 53 -16.41 -15.45 -9.19
N GLN A 54 -15.25 -15.04 -9.69
CA GLN A 54 -14.69 -15.52 -10.94
C GLN A 54 -13.61 -16.57 -10.69
N PRO A 55 -13.38 -17.49 -11.66
CA PRO A 55 -12.30 -18.45 -11.56
C PRO A 55 -10.94 -17.78 -11.35
N MET A 56 -10.21 -18.21 -10.34
CA MET A 56 -8.83 -17.76 -10.09
C MET A 56 -7.86 -18.87 -10.50
N LYS A 57 -6.82 -18.49 -11.25
CA LYS A 57 -5.72 -19.39 -11.59
C LYS A 57 -4.75 -19.53 -10.41
N GLU A 58 -4.51 -18.43 -9.72
CA GLU A 58 -3.52 -18.29 -8.64
C GLU A 58 -4.07 -17.42 -7.51
N LYS A 59 -3.56 -17.65 -6.31
CA LYS A 59 -3.68 -16.75 -5.15
C LYS A 59 -2.34 -16.06 -4.93
N TYR A 60 -2.34 -14.75 -4.85
CA TYR A 60 -1.16 -13.94 -4.61
C TYR A 60 -1.01 -13.61 -3.14
N VAL A 61 0.23 -13.64 -2.62
CA VAL A 61 0.49 -13.37 -1.20
C VAL A 61 -0.01 -11.98 -0.79
N ASN A 62 0.21 -10.97 -1.62
CA ASN A 62 -0.22 -9.59 -1.32
C ASN A 62 -1.75 -9.46 -1.24
N THR A 63 -2.52 -10.11 -2.12
CA THR A 63 -3.99 -10.03 -2.08
C THR A 63 -4.57 -10.81 -0.90
N GLN A 64 -4.00 -11.97 -0.55
CA GLN A 64 -4.38 -12.71 0.65
C GLN A 64 -4.02 -11.91 1.91
N ALA A 65 -2.83 -11.31 1.96
CA ALA A 65 -2.37 -10.47 3.05
C ALA A 65 -3.29 -9.24 3.26
N ARG A 66 -3.68 -8.53 2.19
CA ARG A 66 -4.60 -7.37 2.29
C ARG A 66 -5.94 -7.75 2.93
N LEU A 67 -6.48 -8.94 2.67
CA LEU A 67 -7.72 -9.39 3.31
C LEU A 67 -7.50 -9.88 4.76
N VAL A 68 -6.35 -10.49 5.08
CA VAL A 68 -5.98 -10.75 6.50
C VAL A 68 -5.92 -9.42 7.25
N TRP A 69 -5.24 -8.42 6.68
CA TRP A 69 -5.16 -7.07 7.25
C TRP A 69 -6.55 -6.46 7.44
N TRP A 70 -7.39 -6.48 6.39
CA TRP A 70 -8.75 -5.92 6.42
C TRP A 70 -9.58 -6.47 7.58
N PHE A 71 -9.68 -7.80 7.69
CA PHE A 71 -10.47 -8.41 8.74
C PHE A 71 -9.86 -8.21 10.14
N SER A 72 -8.54 -8.16 10.24
CA SER A 72 -7.83 -7.89 11.50
C SER A 72 -8.04 -6.44 11.94
N ASN A 73 -7.95 -5.49 11.01
CA ASN A 73 -8.20 -4.09 11.28
C ASN A 73 -9.66 -3.83 11.68
N LEU A 74 -10.63 -4.52 11.05
CA LEU A 74 -12.03 -4.46 11.48
C LEU A 74 -12.21 -4.92 12.94
N CYS A 75 -11.44 -5.90 13.42
CA CYS A 75 -11.49 -6.29 14.84
C CYS A 75 -11.10 -5.14 15.78
N ARG A 76 -10.16 -4.28 15.35
CA ARG A 76 -9.72 -3.13 16.14
C ARG A 76 -10.66 -1.93 16.02
N GLN A 77 -11.00 -1.56 14.78
CA GLN A 77 -11.69 -0.31 14.47
C GLN A 77 -13.20 -0.44 14.54
N GLN A 78 -13.73 -1.64 14.28
CA GLN A 78 -15.16 -1.93 14.24
C GLN A 78 -15.51 -3.17 15.08
N PRO A 79 -15.22 -3.18 16.40
CA PRO A 79 -15.35 -4.40 17.24
C PRO A 79 -16.79 -4.94 17.34
N LYS A 80 -17.78 -4.14 16.93
CA LYS A 80 -19.18 -4.57 16.85
C LYS A 80 -19.48 -5.44 15.63
N VAL A 81 -18.62 -5.44 14.61
CA VAL A 81 -18.77 -6.26 13.40
C VAL A 81 -18.37 -7.69 13.72
N LYS A 82 -19.35 -8.56 13.91
CA LYS A 82 -19.13 -9.96 14.25
C LYS A 82 -18.58 -10.74 13.06
N GLY A 83 -17.74 -11.75 13.33
CA GLY A 83 -17.22 -12.66 12.31
C GLY A 83 -15.85 -12.28 11.75
N SER A 84 -15.42 -11.01 11.87
CA SER A 84 -14.14 -10.54 11.35
C SER A 84 -12.94 -11.33 11.90
N ALA A 85 -12.92 -11.67 13.18
CA ALA A 85 -11.83 -12.45 13.80
C ALA A 85 -11.73 -13.88 13.23
N ALA A 86 -12.86 -14.52 12.91
CA ALA A 86 -12.85 -15.85 12.31
C ALA A 86 -12.32 -15.79 10.86
N LEU A 87 -12.71 -14.77 10.10
CA LEU A 87 -12.22 -14.53 8.74
C LEU A 87 -10.71 -14.22 8.76
N ALA A 88 -10.24 -13.31 9.62
CA ALA A 88 -8.83 -13.01 9.79
C ALA A 88 -8.01 -14.27 10.11
N ARG A 89 -8.47 -15.06 11.07
CA ARG A 89 -7.81 -16.33 11.46
C ARG A 89 -7.73 -17.31 10.29
N GLY A 90 -8.83 -17.53 9.58
CA GLY A 90 -8.86 -18.46 8.44
C GLY A 90 -7.89 -18.06 7.34
N GLY A 91 -7.76 -16.75 7.04
CA GLY A 91 -6.79 -16.23 6.09
C GLY A 91 -5.35 -16.35 6.57
N ALA A 92 -5.08 -15.97 7.82
CA ALA A 92 -3.75 -16.10 8.42
C ALA A 92 -3.26 -17.57 8.45
N GLU A 93 -4.12 -18.51 8.84
CA GLU A 93 -3.81 -19.94 8.82
C GLU A 93 -3.53 -20.45 7.40
N PHE A 94 -4.31 -19.99 6.40
CA PHE A 94 -4.05 -20.34 5.01
C PHE A 94 -2.69 -19.81 4.54
N MET A 95 -2.35 -18.55 4.87
CA MET A 95 -1.04 -17.97 4.54
C MET A 95 0.10 -18.75 5.20
N LEU A 96 0.01 -19.02 6.50
CA LEU A 96 1.02 -19.76 7.24
C LEU A 96 1.25 -21.17 6.69
N LYS A 97 0.18 -21.84 6.25
CA LYS A 97 0.24 -23.21 5.75
C LYS A 97 0.74 -23.31 4.31
N HIS A 98 0.37 -22.35 3.45
CA HIS A 98 0.52 -22.49 2.00
C HIS A 98 1.49 -21.50 1.36
N PHE A 99 1.74 -20.35 2.00
CA PHE A 99 2.67 -19.34 1.50
C PHE A 99 3.99 -19.31 2.26
N TRP A 100 4.02 -19.66 3.54
CA TRP A 100 5.28 -19.70 4.28
C TRP A 100 6.23 -20.75 3.73
N ASP A 101 7.49 -20.36 3.44
CA ASP A 101 8.53 -21.31 3.00
C ASP A 101 9.23 -21.93 4.23
N PRO A 102 8.99 -23.24 4.52
CA PRO A 102 9.59 -23.88 5.70
C PRO A 102 11.09 -24.12 5.56
N GLN A 103 11.64 -24.05 4.33
CA GLN A 103 13.06 -24.34 4.06
C GLN A 103 13.90 -23.06 4.12
N HIS A 104 13.47 -21.99 3.45
CA HIS A 104 14.24 -20.76 3.31
C HIS A 104 13.65 -19.60 4.14
N GLY A 105 12.48 -19.78 4.73
CA GLY A 105 11.71 -18.70 5.35
C GLY A 105 11.13 -17.73 4.32
N GLY A 106 10.39 -16.71 4.79
CA GLY A 106 9.67 -15.78 3.93
C GLY A 106 8.47 -16.43 3.23
N TRP A 107 7.89 -15.74 2.28
CA TRP A 107 6.61 -16.09 1.69
C TRP A 107 6.75 -16.33 0.19
N TYR A 108 6.09 -17.36 -0.34
CA TYR A 108 5.97 -17.58 -1.78
C TYR A 108 5.13 -16.48 -2.40
N TRP A 109 5.49 -16.04 -3.62
CA TRP A 109 4.74 -15.03 -4.33
C TRP A 109 3.33 -15.49 -4.70
N GLN A 110 3.21 -16.74 -5.18
CA GLN A 110 1.93 -17.30 -5.63
C GLN A 110 1.72 -18.73 -5.13
N ALA A 111 0.47 -19.07 -4.90
CA ALA A 111 -0.01 -20.42 -4.67
C ALA A 111 -1.19 -20.72 -5.60
N LYS A 112 -1.34 -21.99 -5.99
CA LYS A 112 -2.56 -22.47 -6.67
C LYS A 112 -3.78 -22.24 -5.78
N PRO A 113 -5.01 -22.19 -6.34
CA PRO A 113 -6.21 -21.97 -5.54
C PRO A 113 -6.36 -22.94 -4.34
N ASN A 114 -5.91 -24.19 -4.48
CA ASN A 114 -5.94 -25.22 -3.42
C ASN A 114 -4.74 -25.15 -2.45
N GLY A 115 -3.89 -24.13 -2.57
CA GLY A 115 -2.69 -23.97 -1.73
C GLY A 115 -1.45 -24.72 -2.22
N GLY A 116 -1.51 -25.39 -3.37
CA GLY A 116 -0.31 -25.97 -4.00
C GLY A 116 0.68 -24.87 -4.41
N LYS A 117 1.97 -25.19 -4.41
CA LYS A 117 3.04 -24.25 -4.79
C LYS A 117 2.91 -23.85 -6.26
N SER A 118 3.13 -22.57 -6.56
CA SER A 118 3.15 -22.04 -7.92
C SER A 118 4.44 -21.23 -8.12
N ASP A 119 4.45 -19.91 -7.86
CA ASP A 119 5.68 -19.11 -7.89
C ASP A 119 6.25 -18.96 -6.48
N MET A 120 7.45 -19.49 -6.26
CA MET A 120 8.11 -19.52 -4.96
C MET A 120 9.13 -18.38 -4.77
N GLY A 121 9.24 -17.43 -5.69
CA GLY A 121 10.15 -16.29 -5.57
C GLY A 121 9.87 -15.44 -4.32
N LYS A 122 10.90 -14.74 -3.86
CA LYS A 122 10.85 -13.81 -2.74
C LYS A 122 10.74 -12.40 -3.29
N ILE A 123 9.52 -11.90 -3.33
CA ILE A 123 9.22 -10.58 -3.85
C ILE A 123 9.08 -9.65 -2.66
N VAL A 124 9.98 -8.67 -2.54
CA VAL A 124 10.05 -7.81 -1.35
C VAL A 124 8.75 -7.04 -1.14
N TYR A 125 8.09 -6.64 -2.21
CA TYR A 125 6.72 -6.13 -2.18
C TYR A 125 5.73 -7.10 -1.51
N GLY A 126 5.76 -8.39 -1.88
CA GLY A 126 4.91 -9.42 -1.26
C GLY A 126 5.27 -9.71 0.19
N GLU A 127 6.57 -9.75 0.51
CA GLU A 127 7.07 -9.90 1.88
C GLU A 127 6.62 -8.74 2.77
N SER A 128 6.61 -7.50 2.25
CA SER A 128 6.14 -6.33 3.00
C SER A 128 4.67 -6.45 3.37
N PHE A 129 3.80 -6.85 2.42
CA PHE A 129 2.38 -7.07 2.71
C PHE A 129 2.16 -8.22 3.71
N ALA A 130 2.97 -9.26 3.66
CA ALA A 130 2.89 -10.33 4.65
C ALA A 130 3.27 -9.84 6.05
N ILE A 131 4.33 -9.03 6.19
CA ILE A 131 4.68 -8.36 7.47
C ILE A 131 3.51 -7.50 7.95
N TYR A 132 2.97 -6.65 7.07
CA TYR A 132 1.87 -5.73 7.37
C TYR A 132 0.64 -6.47 7.90
N ALA A 133 0.21 -7.50 7.16
CA ALA A 133 -0.96 -8.29 7.52
C ALA A 133 -0.77 -9.09 8.80
N MET A 134 0.37 -9.73 8.98
CA MET A 134 0.62 -10.58 10.15
C MET A 134 0.84 -9.75 11.42
N ALA A 135 1.43 -8.56 11.32
CA ALA A 135 1.51 -7.62 12.44
C ALA A 135 0.11 -7.13 12.85
N GLU A 136 -0.73 -6.70 11.88
CA GLU A 136 -2.11 -6.29 12.13
C GLU A 136 -2.97 -7.44 12.67
N TYR A 137 -2.73 -8.67 12.22
CA TYR A 137 -3.40 -9.86 12.74
C TYR A 137 -3.16 -10.04 14.25
N THR A 138 -1.94 -9.81 14.71
CA THR A 138 -1.65 -9.81 16.16
C THR A 138 -2.38 -8.67 16.87
N LEU A 139 -2.34 -7.45 16.33
CA LEU A 139 -2.99 -6.29 16.92
C LEU A 139 -4.52 -6.46 17.01
N GLY A 140 -5.13 -7.04 15.98
CA GLY A 140 -6.58 -7.20 15.90
C GLY A 140 -7.14 -8.40 16.67
N THR A 141 -6.37 -9.50 16.79
CA THR A 141 -6.86 -10.77 17.35
C THR A 141 -6.16 -11.20 18.63
N GLY A 142 -5.00 -10.62 18.95
CA GLY A 142 -4.15 -11.03 20.06
C GLY A 142 -3.29 -12.29 19.79
N ASP A 143 -3.38 -12.88 18.60
CA ASP A 143 -2.62 -14.07 18.24
C ASP A 143 -1.15 -13.72 17.93
N LYS A 144 -0.25 -14.10 18.83
CA LYS A 144 1.18 -13.74 18.74
C LYS A 144 1.93 -14.39 17.57
N ARG A 145 1.39 -15.46 16.97
CA ARG A 145 1.99 -16.07 15.78
C ARG A 145 2.13 -15.06 14.64
N GLY A 146 1.24 -14.07 14.58
CA GLY A 146 1.32 -12.98 13.60
C GLY A 146 2.62 -12.21 13.73
N VAL A 147 2.85 -11.54 14.86
CA VAL A 147 4.06 -10.71 15.06
C VAL A 147 5.34 -11.53 15.04
N GLU A 148 5.30 -12.81 15.43
CA GLU A 148 6.44 -13.72 15.34
C GLU A 148 6.86 -13.95 13.88
N HIS A 149 5.92 -14.27 12.96
CA HIS A 149 6.22 -14.45 11.55
C HIS A 149 6.56 -13.12 10.86
N ALA A 150 5.91 -12.02 11.23
CA ALA A 150 6.24 -10.70 10.73
C ALA A 150 7.70 -10.33 11.10
N SER A 151 8.12 -10.55 12.35
CA SER A 151 9.49 -10.30 12.81
C SER A 151 10.51 -11.23 12.12
N ARG A 152 10.19 -12.51 11.95
CA ARG A 152 11.05 -13.44 11.21
C ARG A 152 11.21 -13.01 9.73
N THR A 153 10.13 -12.54 9.10
CA THR A 153 10.21 -12.02 7.73
C THR A 153 11.06 -10.76 7.66
N PHE A 154 10.88 -9.84 8.61
CA PHE A 154 11.73 -8.65 8.74
C PHE A 154 13.23 -9.02 8.88
N ASP A 155 13.57 -9.99 9.73
CA ASP A 155 14.95 -10.43 9.91
C ASP A 155 15.54 -11.02 8.62
N LEU A 156 14.74 -11.76 7.85
CA LEU A 156 15.14 -12.30 6.53
C LEU A 156 15.38 -11.18 5.52
N LEU A 157 14.53 -10.13 5.50
CA LEU A 157 14.74 -8.97 4.66
C LEU A 157 16.03 -8.23 5.03
N GLN A 158 16.32 -8.05 6.33
CA GLN A 158 17.58 -7.43 6.77
C GLN A 158 18.80 -8.25 6.36
N LYS A 159 18.69 -9.57 6.37
CA LYS A 159 19.79 -10.47 6.07
C LYS A 159 20.07 -10.63 4.58
N PHE A 160 19.02 -10.69 3.76
CA PHE A 160 19.15 -11.14 2.37
C PHE A 160 18.69 -10.09 1.33
N ALA A 161 17.71 -9.26 1.67
CA ALA A 161 17.15 -8.29 0.73
C ALA A 161 17.73 -6.87 0.90
N ALA A 162 18.33 -6.56 2.04
CA ALA A 162 18.94 -5.24 2.25
C ALA A 162 20.20 -5.07 1.40
N ASP A 163 20.25 -3.97 0.63
CA ASP A 163 21.45 -3.58 -0.10
C ASP A 163 22.44 -2.88 0.85
N THR A 164 23.44 -3.63 1.30
CA THR A 164 24.46 -3.14 2.24
C THR A 164 25.46 -2.17 1.62
N ARG A 165 25.49 -2.05 0.28
CA ARG A 165 26.42 -1.18 -0.44
C ARG A 165 25.82 0.21 -0.67
N HIS A 166 24.55 0.29 -1.09
CA HIS A 166 23.91 1.55 -1.47
C HIS A 166 22.73 1.90 -0.59
N GLY A 167 22.35 1.03 0.35
CA GLY A 167 21.16 1.17 1.17
C GLY A 167 19.88 0.77 0.45
N GLY A 168 18.79 0.65 1.21
CA GLY A 168 17.49 0.17 0.72
C GLY A 168 17.44 -1.32 0.47
N TYR A 169 16.50 -1.76 -0.35
CA TYR A 169 16.18 -3.18 -0.54
C TYR A 169 16.07 -3.52 -2.03
N TYR A 170 16.46 -4.75 -2.38
CA TYR A 170 16.21 -5.32 -3.70
C TYR A 170 14.72 -5.53 -3.92
N GLU A 171 14.28 -5.57 -5.19
CA GLU A 171 12.86 -5.81 -5.55
C GLU A 171 12.50 -7.29 -5.51
N ASN A 172 13.22 -8.08 -6.30
CA ASN A 172 12.92 -9.47 -6.54
C ASN A 172 14.14 -10.34 -6.26
N LEU A 173 13.89 -11.46 -5.57
CA LEU A 173 14.89 -12.46 -5.23
C LEU A 173 14.36 -13.85 -5.59
N CYS A 174 15.26 -14.77 -5.86
CA CYS A 174 14.94 -16.18 -6.03
C CYS A 174 14.39 -16.79 -4.73
N ARG A 175 13.86 -18.01 -4.78
CA ARG A 175 13.32 -18.70 -3.61
C ARG A 175 14.32 -18.81 -2.45
N ASP A 176 15.59 -19.01 -2.75
CA ASP A 176 16.68 -19.16 -1.77
C ASP A 176 17.29 -17.82 -1.34
N TRP A 177 16.64 -16.71 -1.71
CA TRP A 177 17.06 -15.33 -1.47
C TRP A 177 18.28 -14.89 -2.29
N SER A 178 18.77 -15.68 -3.25
CA SER A 178 19.75 -15.20 -4.21
C SER A 178 19.17 -14.10 -5.12
N PRO A 179 20.00 -13.17 -5.63
CA PRO A 179 19.53 -12.14 -6.54
C PRO A 179 18.88 -12.71 -7.80
N GLU A 180 17.78 -12.09 -8.25
CA GLU A 180 17.19 -12.36 -9.57
C GLU A 180 18.04 -11.72 -10.68
N GLU A 181 17.81 -12.16 -11.92
CA GLU A 181 18.42 -11.57 -13.10
C GLU A 181 18.00 -10.11 -13.31
N PRO A 182 18.86 -9.29 -13.94
CA PRO A 182 18.53 -7.92 -14.33
C PRO A 182 17.33 -7.81 -15.29
N GLY A 183 16.83 -6.59 -15.46
CA GLY A 183 15.79 -6.27 -16.43
C GLY A 183 14.41 -6.73 -15.98
N PHE A 184 13.73 -7.54 -16.80
CA PHE A 184 12.36 -7.98 -16.52
C PHE A 184 12.21 -8.76 -15.22
N SER A 185 13.23 -9.47 -14.76
CA SER A 185 13.20 -10.16 -13.47
C SER A 185 13.36 -9.23 -12.27
N GLY A 186 13.84 -7.99 -12.46
CA GLY A 186 13.86 -6.96 -11.44
C GLY A 186 15.06 -7.00 -10.47
N GLY A 187 16.09 -7.82 -10.77
CA GLY A 187 17.26 -7.94 -9.90
C GLY A 187 18.22 -6.73 -9.91
N ASP A 188 18.03 -5.79 -10.83
CA ASP A 188 18.88 -4.63 -11.06
C ASP A 188 18.28 -3.28 -10.61
N ARG A 189 17.14 -3.30 -9.91
CA ARG A 189 16.37 -2.08 -9.62
C ARG A 189 15.79 -1.99 -8.23
N LYS A 190 15.40 -0.78 -7.87
CA LYS A 190 14.68 -0.42 -6.66
C LYS A 190 13.47 0.43 -7.02
N GLY A 191 12.32 0.16 -6.42
CA GLY A 191 11.07 0.89 -6.67
C GLY A 191 10.60 1.69 -5.47
N LEU A 192 9.98 2.85 -5.75
CA LEU A 192 9.31 3.64 -4.73
C LEU A 192 8.20 2.84 -4.04
N ASP A 193 7.40 2.14 -4.84
CA ASP A 193 6.27 1.32 -4.38
C ASP A 193 6.72 0.29 -3.32
N THR A 194 7.77 -0.49 -3.60
CA THR A 194 8.32 -1.45 -2.64
C THR A 194 8.82 -0.80 -1.36
N HIS A 195 9.56 0.32 -1.46
CA HIS A 195 10.10 0.98 -0.26
C HIS A 195 9.01 1.67 0.57
N MET A 196 8.00 2.22 -0.08
CA MET A 196 6.83 2.79 0.58
C MET A 196 6.08 1.73 1.39
N HIS A 197 5.83 0.55 0.80
CA HIS A 197 5.17 -0.55 1.51
C HIS A 197 6.07 -1.23 2.56
N LEU A 198 7.40 -1.16 2.43
CA LEU A 198 8.31 -1.51 3.53
C LEU A 198 8.16 -0.54 4.70
N MET A 199 8.09 0.77 4.45
CA MET A 199 7.82 1.77 5.49
C MET A 199 6.47 1.51 6.18
N GLU A 200 5.41 1.26 5.41
CA GLU A 200 4.07 0.92 5.92
C GLU A 200 4.11 -0.34 6.81
N SER A 201 4.73 -1.40 6.32
CA SER A 201 4.81 -2.68 7.04
C SER A 201 5.67 -2.60 8.30
N PHE A 202 6.80 -1.89 8.24
CA PHE A 202 7.65 -1.68 9.42
C PHE A 202 6.98 -0.78 10.46
N THR A 203 6.12 0.15 10.03
CA THR A 203 5.29 0.94 10.93
C THR A 203 4.37 0.03 11.77
N THR A 204 3.61 -0.83 11.10
CA THR A 204 2.68 -1.74 11.78
C THR A 204 3.42 -2.82 12.57
N LEU A 205 4.56 -3.30 12.07
CA LEU A 205 5.41 -4.22 12.81
C LEU A 205 5.95 -3.58 14.10
N TYR A 206 6.42 -2.33 14.04
CA TYR A 206 6.85 -1.62 15.24
C TYR A 206 5.69 -1.37 16.20
N GLU A 207 4.51 -1.01 15.70
CA GLU A 207 3.30 -0.86 16.52
C GLU A 207 2.99 -2.15 17.30
N ALA A 208 3.12 -3.32 16.66
CA ALA A 208 2.83 -4.62 17.26
C ALA A 208 3.93 -5.14 18.20
N SER A 209 5.20 -4.89 17.87
CA SER A 209 6.34 -5.51 18.55
C SER A 209 7.00 -4.62 19.59
N ARG A 210 7.00 -3.30 19.37
CA ARG A 210 7.72 -2.27 20.15
C ARG A 210 9.23 -2.50 20.24
N LEU A 211 9.82 -3.30 19.32
CA LEU A 211 11.27 -3.55 19.33
C LEU A 211 12.05 -2.35 18.78
N PRO A 212 13.10 -1.87 19.48
CA PRO A 212 13.88 -0.71 19.01
C PRO A 212 14.50 -0.88 17.63
N LEU A 213 14.84 -2.12 17.22
CA LEU A 213 15.37 -2.41 15.88
C LEU A 213 14.34 -2.13 14.80
N HIS A 214 13.08 -2.51 15.01
CA HIS A 214 12.00 -2.25 14.04
C HIS A 214 11.78 -0.74 13.86
N ARG A 215 11.77 0.03 14.96
CA ARG A 215 11.71 1.50 14.91
C ARG A 215 12.87 2.11 14.11
N ARG A 216 14.09 1.67 14.41
CA ARG A 216 15.29 2.20 13.72
C ARG A 216 15.21 1.96 12.22
N LYS A 217 14.82 0.74 11.81
CA LYS A 217 14.72 0.39 10.38
C LYS A 217 13.53 1.04 9.68
N LEU A 218 12.44 1.30 10.40
CA LEU A 218 11.35 2.14 9.92
C LEU A 218 11.86 3.55 9.57
N MET A 219 12.55 4.20 10.50
CA MET A 219 13.08 5.56 10.26
C MET A 219 14.15 5.57 9.16
N GLU A 220 14.99 4.54 9.09
CA GLU A 220 15.98 4.40 8.01
C GLU A 220 15.33 4.34 6.62
N VAL A 221 14.23 3.57 6.45
CA VAL A 221 13.50 3.49 5.17
C VAL A 221 12.82 4.82 4.85
N LEU A 222 12.21 5.48 5.85
CA LEU A 222 11.59 6.79 5.68
C LEU A 222 12.60 7.84 5.20
N ASP A 223 13.75 7.93 5.87
CA ASP A 223 14.81 8.87 5.50
C ASP A 223 15.37 8.57 4.11
N LEU A 224 15.50 7.30 3.75
CA LEU A 224 15.98 6.85 2.45
C LEU A 224 15.00 7.25 1.33
N ILE A 225 13.70 7.09 1.53
CA ILE A 225 12.67 7.57 0.58
C ILE A 225 12.82 9.07 0.38
N CYS A 226 12.93 9.85 1.45
CA CYS A 226 13.12 11.31 1.38
C CYS A 226 14.41 11.70 0.64
N ALA A 227 15.51 10.97 0.86
CA ALA A 227 16.82 11.31 0.30
C ALA A 227 16.95 10.97 -1.19
N HIS A 228 16.34 9.86 -1.64
CA HIS A 228 16.60 9.29 -2.96
C HIS A 228 15.38 9.22 -3.88
N MET A 229 14.18 9.02 -3.33
CA MET A 229 13.02 8.66 -4.15
C MET A 229 12.07 9.83 -4.42
N ILE A 230 12.27 10.98 -3.79
CA ILE A 230 11.45 12.18 -3.99
C ILE A 230 12.29 13.29 -4.59
N ASP A 231 11.81 13.88 -5.70
CA ASP A 231 12.32 15.17 -6.16
C ASP A 231 11.87 16.27 -5.19
N THR A 232 12.71 16.58 -4.22
CA THR A 232 12.43 17.56 -3.17
C THR A 232 12.22 18.97 -3.68
N LYS A 233 12.72 19.28 -4.89
CA LYS A 233 12.53 20.59 -5.53
C LYS A 233 11.13 20.71 -6.12
N ARG A 234 10.61 19.62 -6.71
CA ARG A 234 9.32 19.58 -7.42
C ARG A 234 8.17 18.99 -6.61
N GLY A 235 8.50 18.29 -5.50
CA GLY A 235 7.50 17.63 -4.66
C GLY A 235 6.81 16.49 -5.39
N CYS A 236 7.58 15.56 -5.94
CA CYS A 236 7.03 14.38 -6.59
C CYS A 236 7.94 13.17 -6.44
N GLY A 237 7.35 12.01 -6.20
CA GLY A 237 8.05 10.72 -6.15
C GLY A 237 8.45 10.25 -7.56
N LEU A 238 9.53 9.51 -7.66
CA LEU A 238 10.01 8.87 -8.88
C LEU A 238 9.88 7.35 -8.74
N ASN A 239 9.46 6.67 -9.82
CA ASN A 239 8.98 5.30 -9.71
C ASN A 239 10.08 4.26 -9.54
N GLN A 240 11.16 4.30 -10.34
CA GLN A 240 12.21 3.28 -10.31
C GLN A 240 13.62 3.87 -10.43
N PHE A 241 14.57 3.15 -9.84
CA PHE A 241 15.99 3.50 -9.76
C PHE A 241 16.84 2.26 -10.05
N ASP A 242 18.08 2.48 -10.52
CA ASP A 242 19.11 1.44 -10.45
C ASP A 242 19.54 1.21 -8.98
N LEU A 243 20.43 0.24 -8.77
CA LEU A 243 20.89 -0.08 -7.42
C LEU A 243 21.64 1.07 -6.74
N ALA A 244 22.22 2.00 -7.51
CA ALA A 244 22.96 3.17 -7.04
C ALA A 244 22.08 4.44 -6.92
N TRP A 245 20.76 4.30 -6.98
CA TRP A 245 19.76 5.38 -6.86
C TRP A 245 19.69 6.35 -8.04
N ASN A 246 20.23 6.01 -9.22
CA ASN A 246 19.95 6.79 -10.40
C ASN A 246 18.54 6.48 -10.92
N PRO A 247 17.72 7.51 -11.19
CA PRO A 247 16.40 7.28 -11.76
C PRO A 247 16.50 6.60 -13.13
N ILE A 248 15.69 5.55 -13.34
CA ILE A 248 15.64 4.78 -14.61
C ILE A 248 14.18 4.73 -15.11
N PRO A 249 13.95 4.41 -16.41
CA PRO A 249 12.61 4.18 -16.93
C PRO A 249 11.89 3.09 -16.16
N ALA A 250 10.67 3.40 -15.70
CA ALA A 250 9.85 2.44 -14.98
C ALA A 250 9.27 1.39 -15.94
N ILE A 251 9.49 0.12 -15.64
CA ILE A 251 8.95 -1.02 -16.37
C ILE A 251 8.14 -1.91 -15.43
N ALA A 252 7.18 -2.63 -15.97
CA ALA A 252 6.56 -3.75 -15.26
C ALA A 252 7.58 -4.90 -15.18
N VAL A 253 7.89 -5.36 -13.97
CA VAL A 253 8.76 -6.52 -13.77
C VAL A 253 7.92 -7.79 -13.62
N LYS A 254 8.51 -8.95 -13.85
CA LYS A 254 7.85 -10.28 -13.91
C LYS A 254 6.95 -10.58 -12.71
N ARG A 255 7.34 -10.15 -11.52
CA ARG A 255 6.64 -10.46 -10.27
C ARG A 255 6.24 -9.17 -9.56
N THR A 256 5.23 -8.52 -10.09
CA THR A 256 4.63 -7.32 -9.48
C THR A 256 3.11 -7.40 -9.63
N TRP A 257 2.39 -6.51 -8.97
CA TRP A 257 0.93 -6.47 -9.02
C TRP A 257 0.35 -6.27 -10.43
N ASN A 258 1.13 -5.76 -11.36
CA ASN A 258 0.72 -5.52 -12.76
C ASN A 258 1.53 -6.33 -13.78
N ALA A 259 2.15 -7.43 -13.37
CA ALA A 259 2.98 -8.26 -14.24
C ALA A 259 2.23 -8.83 -15.43
N GLU A 260 0.94 -9.11 -15.30
CA GLU A 260 0.07 -9.57 -16.38
C GLU A 260 -0.13 -8.54 -17.49
N ARG A 261 0.15 -7.27 -17.20
CA ARG A 261 0.10 -6.17 -18.18
C ARG A 261 1.44 -5.87 -18.83
N PHE A 262 2.44 -6.70 -18.57
CA PHE A 262 3.75 -6.54 -19.21
C PHE A 262 3.59 -6.66 -20.74
N GLY A 263 4.12 -5.66 -21.46
CA GLY A 263 3.96 -5.56 -22.91
C GLY A 263 2.71 -4.80 -23.38
N GLU A 264 1.68 -4.63 -22.54
CA GLU A 264 0.53 -3.78 -22.87
C GLU A 264 0.84 -2.29 -22.67
N ARG A 265 1.80 -1.98 -21.82
CA ARG A 265 2.22 -0.61 -21.55
C ARG A 265 3.71 -0.45 -21.83
N PRO A 266 4.11 0.58 -22.59
CA PRO A 266 5.52 0.88 -22.80
C PRO A 266 6.18 1.27 -21.47
N ALA A 267 7.51 1.16 -21.42
CA ALA A 267 8.28 1.71 -20.31
C ALA A 267 7.95 3.19 -20.12
N GLN A 268 7.66 3.57 -18.87
CA GLN A 268 7.43 4.98 -18.57
C GLN A 268 8.77 5.73 -18.55
N PRO A 269 8.81 6.97 -19.08
CA PRO A 269 10.00 7.81 -18.95
C PRO A 269 10.43 7.96 -17.48
N THR A 270 11.73 8.16 -17.25
CA THR A 270 12.29 8.48 -15.92
C THR A 270 11.67 9.73 -15.28
N GLU A 271 11.03 10.56 -16.06
CA GLU A 271 10.43 11.83 -15.69
C GLU A 271 8.96 11.69 -15.21
N THR A 272 8.47 10.49 -14.98
CA THR A 272 7.08 10.27 -14.55
C THR A 272 6.94 10.16 -13.03
N THR A 273 5.78 10.57 -12.53
CA THR A 273 5.36 10.47 -11.14
C THR A 273 3.92 9.97 -11.06
N SER A 274 3.58 9.17 -10.05
CA SER A 274 2.21 8.75 -9.76
C SER A 274 1.59 9.65 -8.70
N TYR A 275 0.47 10.29 -9.03
CA TYR A 275 -0.22 11.18 -8.08
C TYR A 275 -0.82 10.42 -6.90
N GLY A 276 -1.31 9.19 -7.13
CA GLY A 276 -1.79 8.31 -6.06
C GLY A 276 -0.67 8.00 -5.06
N HIS A 277 0.47 7.53 -5.53
CA HIS A 277 1.61 7.23 -4.66
C HIS A 277 2.14 8.47 -3.93
N ASN A 278 2.12 9.66 -4.54
CA ASN A 278 2.54 10.88 -3.87
C ASN A 278 1.67 11.18 -2.64
N LEU A 279 0.35 11.00 -2.76
CA LEU A 279 -0.58 11.22 -1.65
C LEU A 279 -0.57 10.07 -0.64
N GLU A 280 -0.35 8.85 -1.12
CA GLU A 280 -0.12 7.68 -0.26
C GLU A 280 1.12 7.87 0.63
N LEU A 281 2.22 8.36 0.06
CA LEU A 281 3.41 8.72 0.84
C LEU A 281 3.11 9.71 1.95
N VAL A 282 2.27 10.73 1.71
CA VAL A 282 1.96 11.76 2.70
C VAL A 282 1.36 11.14 3.97
N TRP A 283 0.27 10.39 3.85
CA TRP A 283 -0.39 9.83 5.02
C TRP A 283 0.40 8.67 5.65
N LEU A 284 1.11 7.87 4.84
CA LEU A 284 1.97 6.81 5.36
C LEU A 284 3.13 7.37 6.18
N MET A 285 3.76 8.46 5.72
CA MET A 285 4.84 9.11 6.47
C MET A 285 4.33 9.74 7.76
N HIS A 286 3.20 10.44 7.75
CA HIS A 286 2.60 10.97 8.98
C HIS A 286 2.29 9.84 9.97
N ARG A 287 1.69 8.73 9.50
CA ARG A 287 1.44 7.55 10.34
C ARG A 287 2.73 6.95 10.89
N ALA A 288 3.77 6.81 10.06
CA ALA A 288 5.06 6.27 10.46
C ALA A 288 5.70 7.12 11.56
N LEU A 289 5.72 8.44 11.39
CA LEU A 289 6.24 9.40 12.36
C LEU A 289 5.45 9.36 13.68
N ALA A 290 4.12 9.30 13.60
CA ALA A 290 3.27 9.21 14.79
C ALA A 290 3.52 7.91 15.57
N ILE A 291 3.57 6.75 14.92
CA ILE A 291 3.84 5.45 15.57
C ILE A 291 5.28 5.37 16.10
N ALA A 292 6.24 5.96 15.38
CA ALA A 292 7.63 6.05 15.82
C ALA A 292 7.85 7.09 16.94
N GLU A 293 6.83 7.89 17.28
CA GLU A 293 6.95 9.00 18.23
C GLU A 293 8.10 9.96 17.83
N ALA A 294 8.16 10.29 16.53
CA ALA A 294 9.16 11.16 15.92
C ALA A 294 8.55 12.53 15.58
N ASP A 295 9.37 13.59 15.62
CA ASP A 295 8.93 14.94 15.27
C ASP A 295 8.62 15.03 13.76
N PRO A 296 7.38 15.38 13.32
CA PRO A 296 7.05 15.50 11.92
C PRO A 296 7.62 16.77 11.24
N LYS A 297 7.94 17.81 12.00
CA LYS A 297 8.35 19.14 11.47
C LYS A 297 9.46 19.09 10.44
N PRO A 298 10.52 18.27 10.55
CA PRO A 298 11.56 18.20 9.52
C PRO A 298 11.04 17.71 8.16
N TYR A 299 9.96 16.95 8.13
CA TYR A 299 9.38 16.34 6.94
C TYR A 299 8.22 17.14 6.32
N GLU A 300 7.50 17.91 7.13
CA GLU A 300 6.34 18.70 6.71
C GLU A 300 6.56 19.53 5.43
N PRO A 301 7.70 20.24 5.23
CA PRO A 301 7.91 21.01 4.01
C PRO A 301 7.95 20.16 2.74
N LEU A 302 8.43 18.89 2.86
CA LEU A 302 8.45 17.94 1.76
C LEU A 302 7.07 17.38 1.48
N LEU A 303 6.37 16.97 2.53
CA LEU A 303 5.00 16.43 2.44
C LEU A 303 4.05 17.49 1.85
N ARG A 304 4.18 18.73 2.27
CA ARG A 304 3.41 19.84 1.69
C ARG A 304 3.64 19.98 0.18
N LYS A 305 4.88 19.87 -0.30
CA LYS A 305 5.18 19.92 -1.74
C LYS A 305 4.56 18.77 -2.53
N LEU A 306 4.51 17.54 -1.95
CA LEU A 306 3.82 16.40 -2.57
C LEU A 306 2.33 16.71 -2.76
N VAL A 307 1.69 17.25 -1.72
CA VAL A 307 0.28 17.68 -1.76
C VAL A 307 0.06 18.79 -2.78
N ASP A 308 0.87 19.84 -2.77
CA ASP A 308 0.75 20.98 -3.70
C ASP A 308 0.90 20.54 -5.17
N ASN A 309 1.80 19.59 -5.43
CA ASN A 309 1.98 19.00 -6.76
C ASN A 309 0.72 18.25 -7.21
N ALA A 310 0.16 17.41 -6.34
CA ALA A 310 -1.05 16.65 -6.62
C ALA A 310 -2.28 17.56 -6.80
N LEU A 311 -2.45 18.59 -5.95
CA LEU A 311 -3.52 19.57 -6.07
C LEU A 311 -3.44 20.34 -7.41
N LYS A 312 -2.23 20.68 -7.83
CA LYS A 312 -2.00 21.50 -9.03
C LYS A 312 -2.12 20.71 -10.33
N TYR A 313 -1.64 19.48 -10.36
CA TYR A 313 -1.45 18.76 -11.62
C TYR A 313 -2.19 17.41 -11.65
N GLY A 314 -2.50 16.83 -10.49
CA GLY A 314 -3.12 15.52 -10.38
C GLY A 314 -4.64 15.57 -10.35
N VAL A 315 -5.23 16.51 -9.61
CA VAL A 315 -6.68 16.63 -9.49
C VAL A 315 -7.30 17.16 -10.78
N ASP A 316 -8.30 16.46 -11.31
CA ASP A 316 -9.10 16.91 -12.43
C ASP A 316 -10.26 17.77 -11.93
N TRP A 317 -10.02 19.06 -11.75
CA TRP A 317 -11.02 20.02 -11.25
C TRP A 317 -12.20 20.24 -12.20
N LYS A 318 -12.10 19.81 -13.45
CA LYS A 318 -13.16 19.97 -14.46
C LYS A 318 -14.14 18.80 -14.48
N TYR A 319 -13.63 17.57 -14.44
CA TYR A 319 -14.44 16.36 -14.58
C TYR A 319 -14.48 15.52 -13.30
N GLY A 320 -13.76 15.93 -12.26
CA GLY A 320 -13.63 15.21 -11.00
C GLY A 320 -12.59 14.10 -11.03
N GLY A 321 -12.19 13.65 -9.83
CA GLY A 321 -11.22 12.58 -9.67
C GLY A 321 -9.75 13.01 -9.81
N ILE A 322 -8.85 12.03 -9.83
CA ILE A 322 -7.40 12.24 -9.94
C ILE A 322 -6.84 11.46 -11.13
N TYR A 323 -5.93 12.08 -11.88
CA TYR A 323 -5.20 11.43 -12.96
C TYR A 323 -4.18 10.43 -12.42
N ARG A 324 -3.90 9.37 -13.21
CA ARG A 324 -2.99 8.30 -12.80
C ARG A 324 -1.56 8.80 -12.65
N ASP A 325 -0.97 9.31 -13.73
CA ASP A 325 0.44 9.70 -13.76
C ASP A 325 0.63 11.09 -14.37
N GLY A 326 1.70 11.74 -13.94
CA GLY A 326 2.13 13.04 -14.47
C GLY A 326 3.61 13.06 -14.80
N LEU A 327 4.04 14.19 -15.31
CA LEU A 327 5.44 14.48 -15.59
C LEU A 327 6.10 15.14 -14.38
N ARG A 328 7.33 14.74 -14.09
CA ARG A 328 8.18 15.36 -13.06
C ARG A 328 8.22 16.88 -13.15
N LYS A 329 8.24 17.44 -14.38
CA LYS A 329 8.22 18.87 -14.62
C LYS A 329 6.85 19.55 -14.45
N GLY A 330 5.81 18.75 -14.18
CA GLY A 330 4.42 19.18 -14.05
C GLY A 330 3.55 18.83 -15.24
N GLY A 331 2.25 18.71 -15.00
CA GLY A 331 1.25 18.32 -15.98
C GLY A 331 0.92 16.82 -15.95
N ALA A 332 -0.35 16.49 -16.19
CA ALA A 332 -0.82 15.11 -16.31
C ALA A 332 -0.32 14.48 -17.61
N LEU A 333 0.08 13.21 -17.54
CA LEU A 333 0.54 12.40 -18.69
C LEU A 333 -0.45 11.29 -19.01
N VAL A 334 -0.87 10.56 -17.99
CA VAL A 334 -1.83 9.45 -18.11
C VAL A 334 -3.12 9.88 -17.44
N LEU A 335 -4.16 10.07 -18.26
CA LEU A 335 -5.42 10.68 -17.84
C LEU A 335 -6.44 9.65 -17.32
N GLU A 336 -6.14 8.35 -17.43
CA GLU A 336 -6.96 7.30 -16.83
C GLU A 336 -7.09 7.51 -15.32
N LYS A 337 -8.24 7.10 -14.79
CA LYS A 337 -8.60 7.25 -13.38
C LYS A 337 -8.82 5.88 -12.76
N GLU A 338 -7.82 5.42 -12.00
CA GLU A 338 -7.84 4.10 -11.36
C GLU A 338 -8.37 4.21 -9.92
N PHE A 339 -9.20 3.24 -9.49
CA PHE A 339 -9.90 3.31 -8.20
C PHE A 339 -8.94 3.38 -7.00
N TRP A 340 -7.83 2.62 -7.02
CA TRP A 340 -6.89 2.58 -5.90
C TRP A 340 -6.25 3.94 -5.63
N GLN A 341 -5.90 4.67 -6.70
CA GLN A 341 -5.33 6.01 -6.58
C GLN A 341 -6.30 7.00 -5.98
N HIS A 342 -7.60 6.85 -6.29
CA HIS A 342 -8.63 7.67 -5.65
C HIS A 342 -8.75 7.37 -4.17
N SER A 343 -8.67 6.09 -3.78
CA SER A 343 -8.71 5.68 -2.38
C SER A 343 -7.54 6.25 -1.58
N GLU A 344 -6.31 6.12 -2.10
CA GLU A 344 -5.10 6.66 -1.48
C GLU A 344 -5.12 8.20 -1.43
N ALA A 345 -5.60 8.82 -2.49
CA ALA A 345 -5.70 10.28 -2.55
C ALA A 345 -6.76 10.85 -1.58
N LEU A 346 -7.87 10.14 -1.35
CA LEU A 346 -8.83 10.53 -0.31
C LEU A 346 -8.16 10.55 1.06
N VAL A 347 -7.45 9.49 1.43
CA VAL A 347 -6.75 9.42 2.72
C VAL A 347 -5.67 10.51 2.79
N GLY A 348 -4.85 10.66 1.75
CA GLY A 348 -3.78 11.64 1.70
C GLY A 348 -4.26 13.09 1.77
N PHE A 349 -5.35 13.44 1.10
CA PHE A 349 -5.92 14.79 1.19
C PHE A 349 -6.59 15.08 2.53
N LEU A 350 -7.24 14.09 3.14
CA LEU A 350 -7.81 14.26 4.47
C LEU A 350 -6.72 14.44 5.53
N ASP A 351 -5.70 13.61 5.50
CA ASP A 351 -4.51 13.71 6.35
C ASP A 351 -3.80 15.07 6.18
N ALA A 352 -3.60 15.50 4.92
CA ALA A 352 -3.02 16.80 4.62
C ALA A 352 -3.91 17.98 5.11
N TYR A 353 -5.23 17.85 5.04
CA TYR A 353 -6.14 18.84 5.62
C TYR A 353 -5.99 18.93 7.14
N GLU A 354 -5.87 17.81 7.82
CA GLU A 354 -5.65 17.79 9.27
C GLU A 354 -4.28 18.38 9.66
N ALA A 355 -3.23 18.04 8.91
CA ALA A 355 -1.86 18.49 9.21
C ALA A 355 -1.63 19.97 8.84
N PHE A 356 -2.10 20.41 7.69
CA PHE A 356 -1.76 21.73 7.14
C PHE A 356 -2.90 22.76 7.22
N HIS A 357 -4.11 22.34 7.58
CA HIS A 357 -5.31 23.17 7.65
C HIS A 357 -5.64 23.91 6.33
N ASP A 358 -5.26 23.34 5.20
CA ASP A 358 -5.49 23.89 3.87
C ASP A 358 -6.88 23.50 3.33
N PRO A 359 -7.80 24.46 3.13
CA PRO A 359 -9.14 24.15 2.60
C PRO A 359 -9.13 23.48 1.23
N CYS A 360 -8.09 23.71 0.39
CA CYS A 360 -7.97 23.10 -0.93
C CYS A 360 -7.86 21.56 -0.84
N CYS A 361 -7.28 21.03 0.24
CA CYS A 361 -7.23 19.59 0.46
C CYS A 361 -8.63 18.99 0.69
N LEU A 362 -9.48 19.68 1.47
CA LEU A 362 -10.85 19.26 1.67
C LEU A 362 -11.70 19.41 0.39
N ASP A 363 -11.43 20.44 -0.43
CA ASP A 363 -12.10 20.61 -1.73
C ASP A 363 -11.70 19.49 -2.70
N ALA A 364 -10.42 19.09 -2.72
CA ALA A 364 -9.95 17.95 -3.50
C ALA A 364 -10.56 16.64 -3.02
N PHE A 365 -10.59 16.40 -1.70
CA PHE A 365 -11.22 15.23 -1.11
C PHE A 365 -12.69 15.09 -1.59
N GLU A 366 -13.47 16.16 -1.52
CA GLU A 366 -14.87 16.16 -1.93
C GLU A 366 -15.00 15.93 -3.45
N CYS A 367 -14.16 16.58 -4.25
CA CYS A 367 -14.11 16.38 -5.70
C CYS A 367 -13.85 14.90 -6.08
N LEU A 368 -12.94 14.24 -5.37
CA LEU A 368 -12.64 12.82 -5.59
C LEU A 368 -13.79 11.92 -5.09
N TRP A 369 -14.35 12.23 -3.93
CA TRP A 369 -15.45 11.46 -3.37
C TRP A 369 -16.71 11.50 -4.25
N ASP A 370 -17.05 12.68 -4.76
CA ASP A 370 -18.17 12.85 -5.71
C ASP A 370 -17.92 12.06 -7.01
N PHE A 371 -16.69 12.04 -7.51
CA PHE A 371 -16.31 11.24 -8.67
C PHE A 371 -16.47 9.74 -8.42
N ILE A 372 -15.97 9.26 -7.27
CA ILE A 372 -16.09 7.85 -6.87
C ILE A 372 -17.55 7.43 -6.79
N ASN A 373 -18.37 8.20 -6.09
CA ASN A 373 -19.82 7.90 -5.96
C ASN A 373 -20.55 7.84 -7.29
N LYS A 374 -20.12 8.64 -8.27
CA LYS A 374 -20.78 8.71 -9.57
C LYS A 374 -20.32 7.65 -10.55
N HIS A 375 -19.05 7.21 -10.46
CA HIS A 375 -18.40 6.45 -11.53
C HIS A 375 -17.77 5.12 -11.08
N MET A 376 -17.60 4.88 -9.77
CA MET A 376 -16.86 3.72 -9.26
C MET A 376 -17.65 2.87 -8.24
N ILE A 377 -18.77 3.41 -7.69
CA ILE A 377 -19.65 2.72 -6.74
C ILE A 377 -20.99 2.42 -7.38
#